data_6f530dc7a72da901de5afffb58e39cf7
#
_entry.id   6f530dc7a72da901de5afffb58e39cf7
#
_cell.length_a   1.000
_cell.length_b   1.000
_cell.length_c   1.000
_cell.angle_alpha   90.00
_cell.angle_beta   90.00
_cell.angle_gamma   90.00
#
_symmetry.space_group_name_H-M   'P 1'
#
loop_
_entity.id
_entity.type
_entity.pdbx_description
1 polymer ?
#
loop_
_entity_poly.entity_id
_entity_poly.type
_entity_poly.pdbx_seq_one_letter_code
_entity_poly.pdbx_strand_id
1 'polypeptide(L)'
;MKIKLFLILITTVLFSENASSISTQLISEGFSRPLLVRFHPETNSMFVIEQTGQIKLIEKNKITTFIDLSELVLTGPIPDERGLLGMALHPDFSKNGLFYVSYVDKNNFSVVARYFYDSVKQKTDYTSESKLFHFEQPYGNHNGGHLEFGPEDNFLYLGFGDGGSSGDPQNNAQRLDNFLGKILRIDVNTEDGYLIPESNPYINEKDKLNEIWVYGLRNPWRFSFDRQNGDLYIGDVGQYLWEEINRISFIQSKINFGWKIMEGNHCYDNDICVKDDLTSPIFEYPSDASYAFSLMDINQKNVYGCSVTGGYVYRGSKINELNGLYLFSDFCTGKIWSLNPVNGVTKDLTTQLLGSKKSMISSFGEDINGELYIVEFSGSIYKIVPSNE
;
A
#
# COMPACT_ATOMS: atom_id res chain seq x y z
N MET A 1 -60.10 -48.10 23.43
CA MET A 1 -59.52 -46.75 23.17
C MET A 1 -58.14 -46.98 22.63
N LYS A 2 -57.88 -46.80 21.31
CA LYS A 2 -56.61 -47.06 20.64
C LYS A 2 -55.89 -45.73 20.50
N ILE A 3 -54.79 -45.58 21.23
CA ILE A 3 -53.91 -44.42 21.14
C ILE A 3 -53.01 -44.59 19.90
N LYS A 4 -53.15 -43.70 18.90
CA LYS A 4 -52.25 -43.62 17.76
C LYS A 4 -51.06 -42.75 18.15
N LEU A 5 -49.88 -43.35 18.20
CA LEU A 5 -48.63 -42.66 18.40
C LEU A 5 -48.24 -42.05 17.05
N PHE A 6 -48.19 -40.71 16.98
CA PHE A 6 -47.66 -39.98 15.80
C PHE A 6 -46.14 -39.77 16.01
N LEU A 7 -45.34 -40.45 15.21
CA LEU A 7 -43.89 -40.25 15.18
C LEU A 7 -43.63 -39.00 14.30
N ILE A 8 -43.21 -37.90 14.92
CA ILE A 8 -42.72 -36.71 14.19
C ILE A 8 -41.25 -36.95 13.86
N LEU A 9 -40.97 -37.17 12.58
CA LEU A 9 -39.62 -37.25 12.03
C LEU A 9 -39.08 -35.81 11.91
N ILE A 10 -38.23 -35.38 12.84
CA ILE A 10 -37.49 -34.10 12.72
C ILE A 10 -36.31 -34.38 11.81
N THR A 11 -36.42 -33.99 10.54
CA THR A 11 -35.26 -33.89 9.64
C THR A 11 -34.46 -32.68 10.00
N THR A 12 -33.35 -32.87 10.74
CA THR A 12 -32.29 -31.84 10.88
C THR A 12 -31.63 -31.67 9.53
N VAL A 13 -31.93 -30.56 8.87
CA VAL A 13 -31.16 -30.08 7.73
C VAL A 13 -29.85 -29.54 8.34
N LEU A 14 -28.78 -30.33 8.25
CA LEU A 14 -27.45 -29.88 8.48
C LEU A 14 -27.10 -28.89 7.35
N PHE A 15 -27.22 -27.60 7.61
CA PHE A 15 -26.52 -26.62 6.80
C PHE A 15 -25.01 -26.89 7.02
N SER A 16 -24.37 -27.52 6.06
CA SER A 16 -22.90 -27.43 6.00
C SER A 16 -22.62 -25.95 5.77
N GLU A 17 -22.08 -25.26 6.78
CA GLU A 17 -21.34 -24.04 6.51
C GLU A 17 -20.27 -24.44 5.50
N ASN A 18 -20.45 -24.02 4.26
CA ASN A 18 -19.37 -24.08 3.29
C ASN A 18 -18.23 -23.29 3.89
N ALA A 19 -17.23 -24.00 4.40
CA ALA A 19 -16.02 -23.39 4.86
C ALA A 19 -15.54 -22.50 3.71
N SER A 20 -15.38 -21.20 3.99
CA SER A 20 -14.87 -20.21 3.07
C SER A 20 -13.62 -20.77 2.40
N SER A 21 -13.64 -20.81 1.11
CA SER A 21 -12.74 -21.58 0.28
C SER A 21 -11.55 -20.78 -0.23
N ILE A 22 -10.93 -19.96 0.61
CA ILE A 22 -9.71 -19.23 0.26
C ILE A 22 -8.50 -19.74 1.04
N SER A 23 -7.36 -19.75 0.37
CA SER A 23 -6.05 -20.12 0.94
C SER A 23 -4.94 -19.31 0.29
N THR A 24 -3.69 -19.58 0.64
CA THR A 24 -2.54 -18.99 -0.01
C THR A 24 -1.66 -20.07 -0.65
N GLN A 25 -1.12 -19.76 -1.81
CA GLN A 25 -0.10 -20.54 -2.51
C GLN A 25 1.24 -19.79 -2.44
N LEU A 26 2.30 -20.45 -1.94
CA LEU A 26 3.65 -19.90 -2.02
C LEU A 26 4.09 -19.80 -3.48
N ILE A 27 4.45 -18.61 -3.91
CA ILE A 27 4.93 -18.33 -5.28
C ILE A 27 6.45 -18.32 -5.33
N SER A 28 7.09 -17.66 -4.37
CA SER A 28 8.55 -17.58 -4.28
C SER A 28 8.98 -17.12 -2.90
N GLU A 29 10.23 -17.41 -2.55
CA GLU A 29 10.84 -17.03 -1.26
C GLU A 29 12.32 -16.71 -1.40
N GLY A 30 12.95 -16.24 -0.31
CA GLY A 30 14.39 -15.94 -0.26
C GLY A 30 14.71 -14.49 -0.61
N PHE A 31 13.72 -13.59 -0.60
CA PHE A 31 13.91 -12.16 -0.80
C PHE A 31 14.37 -11.47 0.48
N SER A 32 15.11 -10.36 0.32
CA SER A 32 15.61 -9.55 1.43
C SER A 32 14.68 -8.40 1.74
N ARG A 33 13.84 -8.55 2.77
CA ARG A 33 12.88 -7.51 3.17
C ARG A 33 12.04 -6.99 1.98
N PRO A 34 11.27 -7.86 1.30
CA PRO A 34 10.46 -7.42 0.17
C PRO A 34 9.34 -6.49 0.66
N LEU A 35 9.17 -5.37 -0.04
CA LEU A 35 8.19 -4.33 0.31
C LEU A 35 7.05 -4.21 -0.68
N LEU A 36 7.21 -4.71 -1.90
CA LEU A 36 6.22 -4.52 -2.96
C LEU A 36 6.45 -5.55 -4.07
N VAL A 37 5.36 -5.94 -4.73
CA VAL A 37 5.43 -6.64 -6.03
C VAL A 37 4.69 -5.83 -7.09
N ARG A 38 5.22 -5.86 -8.33
CA ARG A 38 4.61 -5.31 -9.53
C ARG A 38 4.59 -6.34 -10.63
N PHE A 39 3.68 -6.20 -11.55
CA PHE A 39 3.55 -7.16 -12.65
C PHE A 39 3.73 -6.47 -13.99
N HIS A 40 4.48 -7.12 -14.87
CA HIS A 40 4.63 -6.67 -16.24
C HIS A 40 3.26 -6.67 -16.95
N PRO A 41 2.85 -5.57 -17.59
CA PRO A 41 1.47 -5.40 -18.07
C PRO A 41 1.04 -6.39 -19.14
N GLU A 42 1.97 -7.06 -19.84
CA GLU A 42 1.65 -8.02 -20.88
C GLU A 42 2.04 -9.47 -20.52
N THR A 43 3.21 -9.66 -19.89
CA THR A 43 3.75 -11.01 -19.63
C THR A 43 3.36 -11.57 -18.29
N ASN A 44 2.83 -10.75 -17.39
CA ASN A 44 2.57 -11.07 -15.99
C ASN A 44 3.82 -11.52 -15.20
N SER A 45 5.03 -11.22 -15.72
CA SER A 45 6.28 -11.42 -14.98
C SER A 45 6.29 -10.52 -13.74
N MET A 46 6.81 -11.03 -12.62
CA MET A 46 6.72 -10.34 -11.33
C MET A 46 8.03 -9.62 -11.00
N PHE A 47 7.95 -8.36 -10.66
CA PHE A 47 9.03 -7.59 -10.04
C PHE A 47 8.85 -7.60 -8.53
N VAL A 48 9.89 -7.93 -7.78
CA VAL A 48 9.90 -7.90 -6.31
C VAL A 48 10.87 -6.81 -5.87
N ILE A 49 10.36 -5.84 -5.14
CA ILE A 49 11.11 -4.69 -4.65
C ILE A 49 11.60 -5.00 -3.24
N GLU A 50 12.93 -5.06 -3.07
CA GLU A 50 13.57 -5.31 -1.78
C GLU A 50 14.00 -3.98 -1.15
N GLN A 51 13.66 -3.76 0.12
CA GLN A 51 14.03 -2.55 0.87
C GLN A 51 15.52 -2.24 0.78
N THR A 52 16.35 -3.26 0.66
CA THR A 52 17.81 -3.19 0.61
C THR A 52 18.37 -2.56 -0.68
N GLY A 53 17.51 -2.22 -1.65
CA GLY A 53 17.90 -1.50 -2.86
C GLY A 53 17.89 -2.34 -4.13
N GLN A 54 17.50 -3.61 -4.08
CA GLN A 54 17.42 -4.45 -5.29
C GLN A 54 15.97 -4.64 -5.75
N ILE A 55 15.79 -4.70 -7.07
CA ILE A 55 14.55 -5.18 -7.68
C ILE A 55 14.88 -6.50 -8.36
N LYS A 56 14.12 -7.54 -7.99
CA LYS A 56 14.21 -8.87 -8.60
C LYS A 56 13.10 -9.02 -9.64
N LEU A 57 13.41 -9.74 -10.72
CA LEU A 57 12.45 -10.15 -11.73
C LEU A 57 12.27 -11.68 -11.68
N ILE A 58 11.03 -12.11 -11.52
CA ILE A 58 10.63 -13.51 -11.63
C ILE A 58 9.98 -13.71 -13.00
N GLU A 59 10.63 -14.46 -13.85
CA GLU A 59 10.12 -14.85 -15.16
C GLU A 59 10.35 -16.35 -15.39
N LYS A 60 9.28 -17.08 -15.74
CA LYS A 60 9.35 -18.54 -16.02
C LYS A 60 10.07 -19.32 -14.91
N ASN A 61 9.77 -19.02 -13.64
CA ASN A 61 10.35 -19.59 -12.43
C ASN A 61 11.86 -19.32 -12.24
N LYS A 62 12.41 -18.37 -12.98
CA LYS A 62 13.79 -17.91 -12.79
C LYS A 62 13.78 -16.54 -12.12
N ILE A 63 14.58 -16.39 -11.07
CA ILE A 63 14.80 -15.11 -10.38
C ILE A 63 16.10 -14.49 -10.91
N THR A 64 16.02 -13.24 -11.35
CA THR A 64 17.19 -12.45 -11.79
C THR A 64 17.14 -11.07 -11.11
N THR A 65 18.28 -10.42 -10.99
CA THR A 65 18.32 -9.02 -10.57
C THR A 65 17.95 -8.14 -11.77
N PHE A 66 16.85 -7.39 -11.63
CA PHE A 66 16.40 -6.43 -12.64
C PHE A 66 17.20 -5.13 -12.59
N ILE A 67 17.39 -4.58 -11.38
CA ILE A 67 18.28 -3.45 -11.11
C ILE A 67 18.82 -3.57 -9.67
N ASP A 68 20.04 -3.10 -9.46
CA ASP A 68 20.68 -3.00 -8.14
C ASP A 68 21.02 -1.54 -7.84
N LEU A 69 20.33 -0.95 -6.87
CA LEU A 69 20.49 0.42 -6.39
C LEU A 69 21.04 0.45 -4.94
N SER A 70 21.55 -0.66 -4.41
CA SER A 70 21.98 -0.80 -3.01
C SER A 70 23.06 0.22 -2.61
N GLU A 71 23.90 0.61 -3.56
CA GLU A 71 24.91 1.65 -3.33
C GLU A 71 24.34 3.07 -3.19
N LEU A 72 23.13 3.32 -3.73
CA LEU A 72 22.47 4.63 -3.65
C LEU A 72 21.55 4.73 -2.42
N VAL A 73 20.98 3.60 -2.01
CA VAL A 73 19.89 3.55 -1.03
C VAL A 73 20.43 3.53 0.40
N LEU A 74 19.84 4.35 1.27
CA LEU A 74 20.10 4.33 2.71
C LEU A 74 19.18 3.32 3.38
N THR A 75 19.73 2.28 3.98
CA THR A 75 18.99 1.32 4.81
C THR A 75 19.75 1.05 6.10
N GLY A 76 19.02 0.85 7.18
CA GLY A 76 19.57 0.47 8.48
C GLY A 76 19.05 -0.90 8.96
N PRO A 77 19.38 -1.28 10.19
CA PRO A 77 18.75 -2.42 10.86
C PRO A 77 17.26 -2.12 11.09
N ILE A 78 16.44 -3.20 11.21
CA ILE A 78 15.04 -3.06 11.60
C ILE A 78 14.96 -2.40 12.98
N PRO A 79 14.11 -1.38 13.18
CA PRO A 79 12.96 -0.98 12.34
C PRO A 79 13.20 0.26 11.43
N ASP A 80 14.27 0.32 10.66
CA ASP A 80 14.49 1.44 9.73
C ASP A 80 13.42 1.43 8.62
N GLU A 81 12.71 2.54 8.43
CA GLU A 81 11.69 2.70 7.40
C GLU A 81 12.26 3.14 6.04
N ARG A 82 13.53 3.55 6.00
CA ARG A 82 14.21 3.99 4.78
C ARG A 82 14.58 2.80 3.91
N GLY A 83 14.87 3.07 2.65
CA GLY A 83 15.22 2.03 1.71
C GLY A 83 14.77 2.34 0.30
N LEU A 84 14.69 1.31 -0.53
CA LEU A 84 13.96 1.31 -1.79
C LEU A 84 12.49 1.02 -1.46
N LEU A 85 11.61 2.02 -1.62
CA LEU A 85 10.27 2.02 -1.02
C LEU A 85 9.15 1.79 -2.03
N GLY A 86 9.38 2.12 -3.30
CA GLY A 86 8.36 2.01 -4.33
C GLY A 86 8.90 1.80 -5.74
N MET A 87 8.05 1.25 -6.58
CA MET A 87 8.26 1.10 -8.01
C MET A 87 6.93 1.21 -8.74
N ALA A 88 6.93 1.87 -9.90
CA ALA A 88 5.82 1.85 -10.85
C ALA A 88 6.36 1.64 -12.26
N LEU A 89 5.73 0.76 -13.03
CA LEU A 89 5.99 0.60 -14.47
C LEU A 89 5.14 1.63 -15.22
N HIS A 90 5.74 2.28 -16.21
CA HIS A 90 4.97 3.16 -17.10
C HIS A 90 3.82 2.38 -17.75
N PRO A 91 2.61 2.93 -17.95
CA PRO A 91 1.52 2.23 -18.63
C PRO A 91 1.92 1.59 -19.97
N ASP A 92 2.79 2.26 -20.73
CA ASP A 92 3.40 1.75 -21.96
C ASP A 92 4.78 1.09 -21.78
N PHE A 93 5.08 0.52 -20.59
CA PHE A 93 6.38 -0.06 -20.27
C PHE A 93 6.87 -1.06 -21.34
N SER A 94 5.99 -1.89 -21.87
CA SER A 94 6.31 -2.84 -22.94
C SER A 94 6.87 -2.19 -24.20
N LYS A 95 6.53 -0.91 -24.46
CA LYS A 95 6.96 -0.17 -25.66
C LYS A 95 8.16 0.73 -25.36
N ASN A 96 8.12 1.44 -24.21
CA ASN A 96 9.08 2.49 -23.90
C ASN A 96 10.14 2.10 -22.87
N GLY A 97 9.95 0.98 -22.14
CA GLY A 97 10.88 0.50 -21.12
C GLY A 97 11.03 1.41 -19.90
N LEU A 98 10.16 2.42 -19.75
CA LEU A 98 10.26 3.38 -18.66
C LEU A 98 9.65 2.82 -17.37
N PHE A 99 10.36 3.01 -16.26
CA PHE A 99 9.85 2.72 -14.93
C PHE A 99 10.39 3.73 -13.92
N TYR A 100 9.72 3.82 -12.79
CA TYR A 100 9.97 4.80 -11.75
C TYR A 100 10.23 4.08 -10.44
N VAL A 101 11.16 4.60 -9.64
CA VAL A 101 11.47 4.12 -8.31
C VAL A 101 11.46 5.25 -7.31
N SER A 102 11.10 4.93 -6.08
CA SER A 102 11.21 5.85 -4.94
C SER A 102 12.11 5.21 -3.89
N TYR A 103 13.07 5.98 -3.39
CA TYR A 103 14.01 5.54 -2.36
C TYR A 103 14.49 6.70 -1.48
N VAL A 104 15.08 6.38 -0.33
CA VAL A 104 15.82 7.35 0.48
C VAL A 104 17.31 7.17 0.19
N ASP A 105 17.99 8.24 -0.20
CA ASP A 105 19.42 8.19 -0.53
C ASP A 105 20.33 8.26 0.71
N LYS A 106 21.64 8.05 0.51
CA LYS A 106 22.66 8.03 1.59
C LYS A 106 22.73 9.33 2.41
N ASN A 107 22.19 10.42 1.90
CA ASN A 107 22.15 11.73 2.58
C ASN A 107 20.80 12.00 3.26
N ASN A 108 19.92 11.00 3.36
CA ASN A 108 18.57 11.09 3.92
C ASN A 108 17.62 11.99 3.10
N PHE A 109 17.76 12.00 1.77
CA PHE A 109 16.83 12.65 0.87
C PHE A 109 15.87 11.63 0.27
N SER A 110 14.59 11.96 0.17
CA SER A 110 13.65 11.24 -0.69
C SER A 110 13.95 11.52 -2.14
N VAL A 111 14.08 10.45 -2.91
CA VAL A 111 14.33 10.49 -4.35
C VAL A 111 13.21 9.76 -5.06
N VAL A 112 12.66 10.36 -6.11
CA VAL A 112 11.91 9.67 -7.14
C VAL A 112 12.65 9.82 -8.45
N ALA A 113 12.98 8.69 -9.06
CA ALA A 113 13.76 8.68 -10.30
C ALA A 113 13.13 7.80 -11.37
N ARG A 114 13.27 8.24 -12.61
CA ARG A 114 12.95 7.48 -13.82
C ARG A 114 14.17 6.73 -14.29
N TYR A 115 13.96 5.48 -14.73
CA TYR A 115 14.96 4.61 -15.35
C TYR A 115 14.43 4.02 -16.64
N PHE A 116 15.36 3.46 -17.43
CA PHE A 116 15.06 2.81 -18.70
C PHE A 116 15.51 1.33 -18.67
N TYR A 117 14.63 0.45 -19.13
CA TYR A 117 14.90 -0.95 -19.40
C TYR A 117 14.97 -1.21 -20.91
N ASP A 118 16.12 -1.69 -21.37
CA ASP A 118 16.32 -2.13 -22.76
C ASP A 118 15.81 -3.57 -22.90
N SER A 119 14.64 -3.73 -23.49
CA SER A 119 13.99 -5.04 -23.67
C SER A 119 14.73 -5.95 -24.66
N VAL A 120 15.50 -5.37 -25.59
CA VAL A 120 16.31 -6.13 -26.58
C VAL A 120 17.54 -6.72 -25.90
N LYS A 121 18.22 -5.94 -25.08
CA LYS A 121 19.38 -6.39 -24.29
C LYS A 121 19.01 -7.11 -23.02
N GLN A 122 17.72 -7.06 -22.63
CA GLN A 122 17.20 -7.55 -21.34
C GLN A 122 18.00 -7.01 -20.15
N LYS A 123 18.24 -5.70 -20.17
CA LYS A 123 19.07 -5.03 -19.17
C LYS A 123 18.53 -3.66 -18.82
N THR A 124 18.53 -3.36 -17.53
CA THR A 124 18.29 -2.00 -17.06
C THR A 124 19.58 -1.20 -17.13
N ASP A 125 19.48 0.01 -17.64
CA ASP A 125 20.58 0.97 -17.62
C ASP A 125 20.47 1.82 -16.34
N TYR A 126 21.29 1.48 -15.34
CA TYR A 126 21.33 2.24 -14.08
C TYR A 126 21.92 3.65 -14.24
N THR A 127 22.63 3.92 -15.35
CA THR A 127 23.15 5.26 -15.67
C THR A 127 22.10 6.15 -16.32
N SER A 128 20.92 5.60 -16.64
CA SER A 128 19.78 6.35 -17.19
C SER A 128 18.98 7.09 -16.13
N GLU A 129 19.46 7.17 -14.88
CA GLU A 129 18.76 7.86 -13.81
C GLU A 129 18.41 9.30 -14.18
N SER A 130 17.12 9.62 -14.15
CA SER A 130 16.60 10.99 -14.25
C SER A 130 15.74 11.27 -13.02
N LYS A 131 16.25 12.12 -12.12
CA LYS A 131 15.56 12.43 -10.85
C LYS A 131 14.40 13.39 -11.12
N LEU A 132 13.20 12.98 -10.74
CA LEU A 132 11.99 13.80 -10.77
C LEU A 132 11.82 14.59 -9.46
N PHE A 133 12.11 13.95 -8.33
CA PHE A 133 12.09 14.56 -7.01
C PHE A 133 13.38 14.24 -6.26
N HIS A 134 13.87 15.24 -5.52
CA HIS A 134 15.00 15.09 -4.61
C HIS A 134 14.87 16.15 -3.50
N PHE A 135 14.41 15.75 -2.32
CA PHE A 135 14.17 16.65 -1.20
C PHE A 135 14.51 16.00 0.13
N GLU A 136 14.88 16.80 1.10
CA GLU A 136 15.30 16.36 2.43
C GLU A 136 14.16 15.71 3.21
N GLN A 137 14.46 14.56 3.86
CA GLN A 137 13.61 13.96 4.89
C GLN A 137 14.06 14.49 6.26
N PRO A 138 13.20 15.19 7.02
CA PRO A 138 13.57 15.74 8.32
C PRO A 138 14.00 14.67 9.32
N TYR A 139 13.39 13.47 9.23
CA TYR A 139 13.65 12.34 10.13
C TYR A 139 13.80 11.03 9.36
N GLY A 140 14.17 9.96 10.05
CA GLY A 140 14.38 8.64 9.43
C GLY A 140 13.12 7.78 9.27
N ASN A 141 11.95 8.29 9.67
CA ASN A 141 10.66 7.59 9.61
C ASN A 141 9.61 8.41 8.85
N HIS A 142 8.46 7.80 8.56
CA HIS A 142 7.34 8.34 7.76
C HIS A 142 7.80 8.77 6.35
N ASN A 143 8.57 7.90 5.70
CA ASN A 143 9.10 8.22 4.37
C ASN A 143 8.07 8.00 3.25
N GLY A 144 7.04 7.18 3.48
CA GLY A 144 6.07 6.82 2.44
C GLY A 144 6.73 6.12 1.25
N GLY A 145 6.72 6.78 0.09
CA GLY A 145 7.47 6.37 -1.10
C GLY A 145 6.71 5.43 -2.04
N HIS A 146 5.42 5.20 -1.85
CA HIS A 146 4.63 4.43 -2.79
C HIS A 146 4.39 5.19 -4.09
N LEU A 147 4.47 4.48 -5.22
CA LEU A 147 4.24 4.99 -6.57
C LEU A 147 3.16 4.14 -7.24
N GLU A 148 2.18 4.78 -7.88
CA GLU A 148 1.12 4.10 -8.62
C GLU A 148 0.66 4.96 -9.80
N PHE A 149 0.36 4.36 -10.95
CA PHE A 149 -0.30 5.06 -12.05
C PHE A 149 -1.81 5.02 -11.88
N GLY A 150 -2.46 6.18 -12.03
CA GLY A 150 -3.91 6.25 -12.06
C GLY A 150 -4.48 5.52 -13.27
N PRO A 151 -5.45 4.59 -13.10
CA PRO A 151 -5.99 3.80 -14.21
C PRO A 151 -6.84 4.62 -15.19
N GLU A 152 -7.36 5.76 -14.75
CA GLU A 152 -8.27 6.60 -15.53
C GLU A 152 -7.52 7.71 -16.31
N ASP A 153 -6.37 8.17 -15.80
CA ASP A 153 -5.66 9.33 -16.33
C ASP A 153 -4.21 9.05 -16.75
N ASN A 154 -3.67 7.88 -16.38
CA ASN A 154 -2.28 7.49 -16.61
C ASN A 154 -1.24 8.46 -16.04
N PHE A 155 -1.61 9.29 -15.06
CA PHE A 155 -0.66 10.11 -14.33
C PHE A 155 -0.01 9.32 -13.20
N LEU A 156 1.19 9.73 -12.81
CA LEU A 156 1.91 9.10 -11.70
C LEU A 156 1.52 9.78 -10.38
N TYR A 157 1.04 8.95 -9.44
CA TYR A 157 0.74 9.36 -8.07
C TYR A 157 1.86 8.92 -7.14
N LEU A 158 2.23 9.79 -6.19
CA LEU A 158 3.37 9.61 -5.30
C LEU A 158 2.95 9.95 -3.86
N GLY A 159 3.07 8.98 -2.94
CA GLY A 159 2.74 9.18 -1.53
C GLY A 159 3.98 9.46 -0.70
N PHE A 160 3.96 10.55 0.09
CA PHE A 160 5.00 10.88 1.05
C PHE A 160 4.38 11.11 2.43
N GLY A 161 5.04 10.59 3.47
CA GLY A 161 4.67 10.86 4.85
C GLY A 161 5.01 12.29 5.28
N ASP A 162 4.62 12.64 6.50
CA ASP A 162 4.80 13.99 7.08
C ASP A 162 6.26 14.37 7.36
N GLY A 163 7.19 13.44 7.11
CA GLY A 163 8.63 13.63 7.30
C GLY A 163 9.12 13.09 8.63
N GLY A 164 8.24 12.54 9.47
CA GLY A 164 8.61 11.78 10.66
C GLY A 164 8.57 12.53 11.99
N SER A 165 9.14 11.91 13.00
CA SER A 165 9.01 12.28 14.41
C SER A 165 7.60 12.07 14.96
N SER A 166 7.33 12.47 16.20
CA SER A 166 6.01 12.37 16.82
C SER A 166 5.21 13.65 16.60
N GLY A 167 3.96 13.51 16.18
CA GLY A 167 2.99 14.61 16.11
C GLY A 167 3.31 15.67 15.05
N ASP A 168 3.98 15.32 13.95
CA ASP A 168 4.32 16.24 12.86
C ASP A 168 4.79 17.63 13.36
N PRO A 169 5.99 17.72 13.94
CA PRO A 169 6.41 18.94 14.66
C PRO A 169 6.52 20.17 13.74
N GLN A 170 6.74 19.98 12.43
CA GLN A 170 6.78 21.06 11.45
C GLN A 170 5.41 21.38 10.82
N ASN A 171 4.35 20.65 11.19
CA ASN A 171 3.01 20.77 10.60
C ASN A 171 3.02 20.54 9.07
N ASN A 172 3.87 19.63 8.60
CA ASN A 172 4.09 19.39 7.17
C ASN A 172 2.82 18.89 6.49
N ALA A 173 2.06 18.01 7.16
CA ALA A 173 0.85 17.42 6.57
C ALA A 173 -0.20 18.47 6.20
N GLN A 174 -0.32 19.57 6.96
CA GLN A 174 -1.30 20.64 6.72
C GLN A 174 -0.75 21.77 5.84
N ARG A 175 0.57 21.91 5.71
CA ARG A 175 1.18 22.94 4.85
C ARG A 175 1.12 22.50 3.39
N LEU A 176 0.86 23.45 2.48
CA LEU A 176 0.74 23.20 1.04
C LEU A 176 1.95 23.71 0.22
N ASP A 177 3.02 24.12 0.90
CA ASP A 177 4.27 24.62 0.32
C ASP A 177 5.43 23.58 0.39
N ASN A 178 5.12 22.32 0.70
CA ASN A 178 6.06 21.19 0.73
C ASN A 178 5.37 19.89 0.27
N PHE A 179 6.17 18.84 -0.01
CA PHE A 179 5.70 17.55 -0.51
C PHE A 179 5.29 16.55 0.59
N LEU A 180 5.57 16.86 1.86
CA LEU A 180 5.42 15.92 2.97
C LEU A 180 3.96 15.83 3.46
N GLY A 181 3.49 14.62 3.83
CA GLY A 181 2.14 14.35 4.30
C GLY A 181 1.08 14.42 3.19
N LYS A 182 1.42 13.95 1.97
CA LYS A 182 0.63 14.15 0.76
C LYS A 182 0.64 12.97 -0.20
N ILE A 183 -0.37 12.94 -1.07
CA ILE A 183 -0.24 12.30 -2.37
C ILE A 183 -0.13 13.39 -3.43
N LEU A 184 0.93 13.32 -4.22
CA LEU A 184 1.21 14.18 -5.37
C LEU A 184 0.72 13.51 -6.64
N ARG A 185 0.44 14.30 -7.70
CA ARG A 185 0.07 13.80 -9.03
C ARG A 185 0.79 14.58 -10.11
N ILE A 186 1.51 13.85 -10.99
CA ILE A 186 2.32 14.42 -12.07
C ILE A 186 2.10 13.66 -13.38
N ASP A 187 2.32 14.34 -14.51
CA ASP A 187 2.39 13.74 -15.82
C ASP A 187 3.85 13.51 -16.20
N VAL A 188 4.20 12.25 -16.46
CA VAL A 188 5.56 11.82 -16.80
C VAL A 188 5.72 11.51 -18.29
N ASN A 189 4.71 11.84 -19.13
CA ASN A 189 4.74 11.70 -20.58
C ASN A 189 5.53 12.84 -21.22
N THR A 190 6.79 12.96 -20.83
CA THR A 190 7.75 13.96 -21.33
C THR A 190 9.14 13.36 -21.43
N GLU A 191 9.98 13.94 -22.32
CA GLU A 191 11.36 13.47 -22.50
C GLU A 191 12.21 13.71 -21.24
N ASP A 192 11.98 14.83 -20.55
CA ASP A 192 12.72 15.19 -19.35
C ASP A 192 11.81 15.77 -18.26
N GLY A 193 12.10 15.44 -17.00
CA GLY A 193 11.32 15.88 -15.85
C GLY A 193 9.89 15.35 -15.85
N TYR A 194 8.95 16.21 -15.45
CA TYR A 194 7.50 15.96 -15.44
C TYR A 194 6.72 17.24 -15.73
N LEU A 195 5.45 17.09 -16.07
CA LEU A 195 4.50 18.19 -16.23
C LEU A 195 3.47 18.16 -15.09
N ILE A 196 2.86 19.30 -14.83
CA ILE A 196 1.73 19.39 -13.91
C ILE A 196 0.44 19.22 -14.70
N PRO A 197 -0.40 18.21 -14.39
CA PRO A 197 -1.71 18.07 -15.03
C PRO A 197 -2.58 19.32 -14.79
N GLU A 198 -3.22 19.83 -15.84
CA GLU A 198 -4.11 21.00 -15.75
C GLU A 198 -5.28 20.79 -14.76
N SER A 199 -5.64 19.53 -14.51
CA SER A 199 -6.68 19.14 -13.57
C SER A 199 -6.20 19.03 -12.11
N ASN A 200 -4.94 19.39 -11.81
CA ASN A 200 -4.47 19.42 -10.42
C ASN A 200 -5.12 20.56 -9.64
N PRO A 201 -5.49 20.34 -8.36
CA PRO A 201 -6.36 21.23 -7.61
C PRO A 201 -5.74 22.58 -7.24
N TYR A 202 -4.40 22.68 -7.23
CA TYR A 202 -3.67 23.89 -6.80
C TYR A 202 -2.95 24.59 -7.95
N ILE A 203 -3.23 24.20 -9.19
CA ILE A 203 -2.65 24.86 -10.36
C ILE A 203 -3.00 26.37 -10.33
N ASN A 204 -2.01 27.23 -10.50
CA ASN A 204 -2.12 28.68 -10.41
C ASN A 204 -2.51 29.23 -9.01
N GLU A 205 -2.52 28.41 -7.95
CA GLU A 205 -2.66 28.92 -6.58
C GLU A 205 -1.30 29.37 -6.05
N LYS A 206 -1.19 30.64 -5.69
CA LYS A 206 0.06 31.20 -5.16
C LYS A 206 0.41 30.56 -3.81
N ASP A 207 1.69 30.33 -3.59
CA ASP A 207 2.24 29.77 -2.35
C ASP A 207 1.81 28.33 -2.03
N LYS A 208 1.34 27.58 -3.06
CA LYS A 208 1.02 26.15 -2.97
C LYS A 208 1.73 25.39 -4.07
N LEU A 209 2.14 24.15 -3.78
CA LEU A 209 2.74 23.28 -4.78
C LEU A 209 1.66 22.70 -5.71
N ASN A 210 1.88 22.82 -6.99
CA ASN A 210 0.93 22.42 -8.02
C ASN A 210 0.83 20.89 -8.18
N GLU A 211 1.79 20.16 -7.66
CA GLU A 211 1.87 18.69 -7.65
C GLU A 211 0.85 18.07 -6.70
N ILE A 212 0.41 18.79 -5.67
CA ILE A 212 -0.43 18.25 -4.59
C ILE A 212 -1.80 17.86 -5.15
N TRP A 213 -2.17 16.58 -4.91
CA TRP A 213 -3.51 16.04 -5.19
C TRP A 213 -4.39 16.04 -3.95
N VAL A 214 -3.89 15.44 -2.87
CA VAL A 214 -4.52 15.40 -1.53
C VAL A 214 -3.47 15.57 -0.45
N TYR A 215 -3.88 15.94 0.77
CA TYR A 215 -2.99 16.27 1.88
C TYR A 215 -3.57 15.88 3.23
N GLY A 216 -2.84 16.17 4.31
CA GLY A 216 -3.28 15.83 5.66
C GLY A 216 -3.10 14.34 5.99
N LEU A 217 -2.09 13.71 5.41
CA LEU A 217 -1.71 12.31 5.66
C LEU A 217 -0.50 12.28 6.58
N ARG A 218 -0.41 11.23 7.42
CA ARG A 218 0.73 11.02 8.32
C ARG A 218 1.84 10.22 7.64
N ASN A 219 1.54 9.00 7.25
CA ASN A 219 2.46 8.11 6.57
C ASN A 219 1.68 7.16 5.65
N PRO A 220 1.24 7.63 4.48
CA PRO A 220 0.49 6.84 3.51
C PRO A 220 1.42 5.74 2.97
N TRP A 221 1.41 4.58 3.66
CA TRP A 221 2.36 3.51 3.39
C TRP A 221 2.09 2.86 2.04
N ARG A 222 0.87 2.35 1.84
CA ARG A 222 0.43 1.84 0.53
C ARG A 222 -0.92 2.42 0.18
N PHE A 223 -1.06 2.76 -1.07
CA PHE A 223 -2.34 3.12 -1.66
C PHE A 223 -2.52 2.37 -2.98
N SER A 224 -3.75 2.24 -3.42
CA SER A 224 -4.09 1.56 -4.66
C SER A 224 -5.36 2.14 -5.25
N PHE A 225 -5.50 2.00 -6.55
CA PHE A 225 -6.75 2.31 -7.24
C PHE A 225 -7.58 1.05 -7.42
N ASP A 226 -8.88 1.17 -7.19
CA ASP A 226 -9.82 0.16 -7.68
C ASP A 226 -9.85 0.22 -9.20
N ARG A 227 -9.33 -0.82 -9.86
CA ARG A 227 -9.21 -0.87 -11.33
C ARG A 227 -10.55 -0.79 -12.07
N GLN A 228 -11.69 -0.96 -11.37
CA GLN A 228 -13.01 -0.94 -11.99
C GLN A 228 -13.61 0.47 -12.04
N ASN A 229 -13.35 1.32 -11.06
CA ASN A 229 -13.98 2.64 -10.92
C ASN A 229 -13.00 3.79 -10.63
N GLY A 230 -11.71 3.47 -10.49
CA GLY A 230 -10.67 4.45 -10.25
C GLY A 230 -10.63 5.02 -8.83
N ASP A 231 -11.44 4.54 -7.89
CA ASP A 231 -11.41 5.03 -6.51
C ASP A 231 -10.04 4.74 -5.86
N LEU A 232 -9.50 5.73 -5.19
CA LEU A 232 -8.23 5.65 -4.49
C LEU A 232 -8.46 5.21 -3.04
N TYR A 233 -7.78 4.14 -2.62
CA TYR A 233 -7.73 3.63 -1.26
C TYR A 233 -6.34 3.84 -0.68
N ILE A 234 -6.24 4.33 0.57
CA ILE A 234 -4.98 4.69 1.21
C ILE A 234 -4.95 4.05 2.59
N GLY A 235 -3.90 3.29 2.91
CA GLY A 235 -3.56 2.91 4.27
C GLY A 235 -2.63 3.98 4.85
N ASP A 236 -3.12 4.73 5.83
CA ASP A 236 -2.36 5.79 6.49
C ASP A 236 -2.04 5.38 7.94
N VAL A 237 -0.76 5.29 8.25
CA VAL A 237 -0.28 4.77 9.54
C VAL A 237 -0.48 5.82 10.63
N GLY A 238 -1.19 5.44 11.68
CA GLY A 238 -1.48 6.30 12.83
C GLY A 238 -0.30 6.58 13.75
N GLN A 239 -0.49 7.48 14.71
CA GLN A 239 0.56 7.88 15.65
C GLN A 239 0.60 6.99 16.90
N TYR A 240 -0.55 6.86 17.58
CA TYR A 240 -0.62 6.17 18.87
C TYR A 240 -1.85 5.30 19.05
N LEU A 241 -3.01 5.71 18.55
CA LEU A 241 -4.28 5.12 18.94
C LEU A 241 -5.06 4.50 17.80
N TRP A 242 -4.93 5.02 16.58
CA TRP A 242 -5.78 4.64 15.47
C TRP A 242 -5.00 4.48 14.17
N GLU A 243 -5.17 3.32 13.55
CA GLU A 243 -4.79 3.05 12.16
C GLU A 243 -6.00 3.32 11.27
N GLU A 244 -5.80 3.78 10.03
CA GLU A 244 -6.91 4.18 9.18
C GLU A 244 -6.79 3.75 7.72
N ILE A 245 -7.96 3.50 7.12
CA ILE A 245 -8.13 3.33 5.67
C ILE A 245 -8.96 4.50 5.15
N ASN A 246 -8.37 5.26 4.26
CA ASN A 246 -9.00 6.36 3.56
C ASN A 246 -9.46 5.93 2.17
N ARG A 247 -10.54 6.55 1.66
CA ARG A 247 -11.02 6.37 0.28
C ARG A 247 -11.53 7.68 -0.27
N ILE A 248 -11.19 7.95 -1.53
CA ILE A 248 -11.78 9.03 -2.33
C ILE A 248 -12.11 8.53 -3.72
N SER A 249 -13.14 9.09 -4.36
CA SER A 249 -13.37 8.88 -5.78
C SER A 249 -12.26 9.53 -6.60
N PHE A 250 -11.88 8.93 -7.73
CA PHE A 250 -10.79 9.42 -8.58
C PHE A 250 -11.02 10.86 -9.10
N ILE A 251 -12.26 11.32 -9.15
CA ILE A 251 -12.61 12.70 -9.54
C ILE A 251 -12.44 13.71 -8.40
N GLN A 252 -12.30 13.23 -7.16
CA GLN A 252 -12.12 14.08 -5.99
C GLN A 252 -10.64 14.44 -5.80
N SER A 253 -10.39 15.69 -5.50
CA SER A 253 -9.06 16.22 -5.20
C SER A 253 -9.18 17.31 -4.14
N LYS A 254 -8.06 17.87 -3.70
CA LYS A 254 -8.05 18.93 -2.68
C LYS A 254 -8.61 18.46 -1.33
N ILE A 255 -8.57 17.16 -1.09
CA ILE A 255 -9.06 16.52 0.13
C ILE A 255 -8.01 16.67 1.23
N ASN A 256 -8.46 17.04 2.44
CA ASN A 256 -7.68 17.05 3.66
C ASN A 256 -8.11 15.88 4.55
N PHE A 257 -7.21 14.91 4.77
CA PHE A 257 -7.47 13.76 5.63
C PHE A 257 -7.27 14.04 7.14
N GLY A 258 -6.81 15.23 7.48
CA GLY A 258 -6.90 15.76 8.84
C GLY A 258 -5.66 15.61 9.71
N TRP A 259 -4.66 14.84 9.37
CA TRP A 259 -3.44 14.75 10.16
C TRP A 259 -2.73 16.12 10.19
N LYS A 260 -2.31 16.71 11.30
CA LYS A 260 -2.33 16.20 12.71
C LYS A 260 -3.45 16.83 13.56
N ILE A 261 -4.54 17.23 12.95
CA ILE A 261 -5.72 17.69 13.68
C ILE A 261 -6.48 16.47 14.21
N MET A 262 -6.51 15.42 13.39
CA MET A 262 -7.17 14.15 13.62
C MET A 262 -6.18 12.99 13.58
N GLU A 263 -6.50 11.91 14.30
CA GLU A 263 -5.98 10.56 14.14
C GLU A 263 -7.20 9.63 14.05
N GLY A 264 -7.45 9.04 12.87
CA GLY A 264 -8.73 8.41 12.57
C GLY A 264 -9.90 9.41 12.67
N ASN A 265 -10.98 9.01 13.31
CA ASN A 265 -12.15 9.88 13.58
C ASN A 265 -12.01 10.70 14.88
N HIS A 266 -10.85 10.70 15.49
CA HIS A 266 -10.59 11.25 16.82
C HIS A 266 -9.71 12.51 16.72
N CYS A 267 -9.93 13.48 17.60
CA CYS A 267 -9.01 14.62 17.70
C CYS A 267 -7.66 14.16 18.25
N TYR A 268 -6.58 14.56 17.58
CA TYR A 268 -5.23 14.30 18.07
C TYR A 268 -4.84 15.34 19.13
N ASP A 269 -4.21 14.92 20.20
CA ASP A 269 -3.72 15.74 21.33
C ASP A 269 -4.76 16.60 22.10
N ASN A 270 -6.02 16.65 21.70
CA ASN A 270 -7.06 17.45 22.35
C ASN A 270 -8.40 16.71 22.35
N ASP A 271 -9.23 16.94 23.36
CA ASP A 271 -10.58 16.39 23.40
C ASP A 271 -11.53 17.01 22.35
N ILE A 272 -11.20 18.22 21.88
CA ILE A 272 -12.01 18.98 20.93
C ILE A 272 -11.10 19.58 19.85
N CYS A 273 -11.45 19.37 18.59
CA CYS A 273 -10.77 19.97 17.44
C CYS A 273 -11.78 20.44 16.38
N VAL A 274 -11.32 21.30 15.49
CA VAL A 274 -12.14 21.77 14.35
C VAL A 274 -12.03 20.71 13.25
N LYS A 275 -13.17 20.13 12.87
CA LYS A 275 -13.29 19.07 11.86
C LYS A 275 -13.85 19.57 10.53
N ASP A 276 -14.10 20.86 10.42
CA ASP A 276 -14.66 21.46 9.20
C ASP A 276 -13.66 21.25 8.05
N ASP A 277 -14.19 20.85 6.89
CA ASP A 277 -13.42 20.55 5.67
C ASP A 277 -12.43 19.37 5.77
N LEU A 278 -12.50 18.54 6.82
CA LEU A 278 -11.74 17.31 6.94
C LEU A 278 -12.53 16.10 6.43
N THR A 279 -11.82 15.14 5.86
CA THR A 279 -12.42 13.90 5.37
C THR A 279 -12.09 12.75 6.30
N SER A 280 -13.12 12.13 6.86
CA SER A 280 -12.98 10.96 7.74
C SER A 280 -12.58 9.71 6.96
N PRO A 281 -11.82 8.79 7.60
CA PRO A 281 -11.54 7.48 7.04
C PRO A 281 -12.82 6.65 6.88
N ILE A 282 -12.82 5.72 5.93
CA ILE A 282 -13.91 4.75 5.75
C ILE A 282 -13.83 3.59 6.74
N PHE A 283 -12.67 3.40 7.36
CA PHE A 283 -12.43 2.39 8.38
C PHE A 283 -11.25 2.79 9.25
N GLU A 284 -11.35 2.51 10.54
CA GLU A 284 -10.26 2.67 11.51
C GLU A 284 -10.23 1.48 12.48
N TYR A 285 -9.06 1.22 13.06
CA TYR A 285 -8.93 0.22 14.12
C TYR A 285 -7.89 0.65 15.15
N PRO A 286 -8.01 0.16 16.42
CA PRO A 286 -7.09 0.54 17.48
C PRO A 286 -5.64 0.15 17.15
N SER A 287 -4.73 1.10 17.36
CA SER A 287 -3.28 0.92 17.27
C SER A 287 -2.64 0.88 18.64
N ASP A 288 -1.52 0.18 18.77
CA ASP A 288 -0.62 0.26 19.92
C ASP A 288 0.81 0.46 19.42
N ALA A 289 1.18 1.74 19.23
CA ALA A 289 2.51 2.10 18.75
C ALA A 289 3.65 1.63 19.67
N SER A 290 3.37 1.35 20.95
CA SER A 290 4.37 0.81 21.88
C SER A 290 4.83 -0.59 21.44
N TYR A 291 3.98 -1.31 20.74
CA TYR A 291 4.28 -2.62 20.18
C TYR A 291 5.27 -2.56 19.01
N ALA A 292 5.28 -1.49 18.23
CA ALA A 292 6.23 -1.32 17.13
C ALA A 292 7.69 -1.38 17.60
N PHE A 293 7.96 -0.91 18.82
CA PHE A 293 9.29 -0.98 19.44
C PHE A 293 9.59 -2.35 20.06
N SER A 294 8.58 -3.17 20.29
CA SER A 294 8.72 -4.53 20.86
C SER A 294 8.65 -5.63 19.79
N LEU A 295 8.78 -5.30 18.50
CA LEU A 295 8.72 -6.25 17.36
C LEU A 295 9.69 -7.45 17.49
N MET A 296 10.62 -7.38 18.43
CA MET A 296 11.53 -8.48 18.78
C MET A 296 10.94 -9.46 19.81
N ASP A 297 9.85 -9.09 20.50
CA ASP A 297 9.21 -9.95 21.51
C ASP A 297 7.74 -10.24 21.15
N ILE A 298 7.56 -11.24 20.30
CA ILE A 298 6.30 -11.65 19.65
C ILE A 298 5.28 -12.28 20.64
N ASN A 299 5.48 -12.16 21.95
CA ASN A 299 4.65 -12.83 22.95
C ASN A 299 3.48 -12.01 23.53
N GLN A 300 3.27 -10.77 23.09
CA GLN A 300 2.14 -9.97 23.54
C GLN A 300 0.83 -10.40 22.86
N LYS A 301 -0.14 -10.84 23.66
CA LYS A 301 -1.32 -11.57 23.18
C LYS A 301 -2.52 -10.73 22.75
N ASN A 302 -2.53 -9.40 22.94
CA ASN A 302 -3.76 -8.59 22.84
C ASN A 302 -3.58 -7.28 22.04
N VAL A 303 -2.69 -7.22 21.06
CA VAL A 303 -2.53 -6.04 20.21
C VAL A 303 -3.48 -6.13 19.02
N TYR A 304 -4.25 -5.09 18.76
CA TYR A 304 -5.13 -5.03 17.59
C TYR A 304 -4.34 -4.71 16.31
N GLY A 305 -3.41 -3.78 16.38
CA GLY A 305 -2.54 -3.37 15.30
C GLY A 305 -1.47 -2.39 15.74
N CYS A 306 -0.60 -1.99 14.84
CA CYS A 306 0.40 -0.95 15.06
C CYS A 306 0.82 -0.21 13.79
N SER A 307 0.51 -0.74 12.61
CA SER A 307 0.89 -0.14 11.34
C SER A 307 0.09 -0.76 10.21
N VAL A 308 -0.89 -0.02 9.72
CA VAL A 308 -1.68 -0.44 8.57
C VAL A 308 -0.81 -0.51 7.31
N THR A 309 -0.92 -1.61 6.56
CA THR A 309 -0.17 -1.75 5.31
C THR A 309 -0.91 -1.23 4.08
N GLY A 310 -2.22 -0.98 4.19
CA GLY A 310 -3.04 -0.77 3.00
C GLY A 310 -3.25 -2.08 2.23
N GLY A 311 -3.74 -1.99 1.00
CA GLY A 311 -4.06 -3.17 0.20
C GLY A 311 -4.74 -2.84 -1.12
N TYR A 312 -5.62 -3.74 -1.60
CA TYR A 312 -6.29 -3.62 -2.90
C TYR A 312 -7.75 -4.05 -2.84
N VAL A 313 -8.60 -3.45 -3.67
CA VAL A 313 -9.92 -4.00 -3.95
C VAL A 313 -9.77 -5.22 -4.86
N TYR A 314 -10.24 -6.38 -4.41
CA TYR A 314 -10.16 -7.59 -5.24
C TYR A 314 -11.07 -7.48 -6.47
N ARG A 315 -10.48 -7.63 -7.66
CA ARG A 315 -11.16 -7.59 -8.95
C ARG A 315 -10.82 -8.81 -9.83
N GLY A 316 -10.21 -9.83 -9.22
CA GLY A 316 -9.96 -11.11 -9.88
C GLY A 316 -11.23 -11.90 -10.16
N SER A 317 -11.10 -12.95 -10.96
CA SER A 317 -12.20 -13.80 -11.36
C SER A 317 -12.23 -15.16 -10.64
N LYS A 318 -11.19 -15.49 -9.86
CA LYS A 318 -11.03 -16.79 -9.23
C LYS A 318 -11.83 -16.95 -7.93
N ILE A 319 -12.05 -15.83 -7.20
CA ILE A 319 -12.65 -15.84 -5.87
C ILE A 319 -13.81 -14.85 -5.84
N ASN A 320 -14.98 -15.33 -6.28
CA ASN A 320 -16.17 -14.49 -6.41
C ASN A 320 -16.61 -13.81 -5.09
N GLU A 321 -16.38 -14.47 -3.95
CA GLU A 321 -16.75 -13.95 -2.63
C GLU A 321 -15.93 -12.74 -2.19
N LEU A 322 -14.75 -12.52 -2.78
CA LEU A 322 -13.90 -11.36 -2.51
C LEU A 322 -14.18 -10.20 -3.48
N ASN A 323 -14.93 -10.40 -4.56
CA ASN A 323 -15.10 -9.37 -5.57
C ASN A 323 -15.71 -8.08 -4.99
N GLY A 324 -15.02 -6.97 -5.16
CA GLY A 324 -15.42 -5.66 -4.64
C GLY A 324 -15.07 -5.42 -3.17
N LEU A 325 -14.43 -6.36 -2.49
CA LEU A 325 -13.95 -6.17 -1.13
C LEU A 325 -12.50 -5.64 -1.16
N TYR A 326 -12.20 -4.67 -0.31
CA TYR A 326 -10.86 -4.17 -0.10
C TYR A 326 -10.12 -5.07 0.90
N LEU A 327 -9.04 -5.71 0.48
CA LEU A 327 -8.20 -6.53 1.35
C LEU A 327 -7.02 -5.68 1.84
N PHE A 328 -6.77 -5.70 3.15
CA PHE A 328 -5.68 -4.98 3.78
C PHE A 328 -5.14 -5.74 5.00
N SER A 329 -4.00 -5.29 5.53
CA SER A 329 -3.32 -5.95 6.64
C SER A 329 -2.72 -4.95 7.61
N ASP A 330 -2.31 -5.46 8.77
CA ASP A 330 -1.46 -4.78 9.75
C ASP A 330 -0.09 -5.45 9.78
N PHE A 331 0.97 -4.65 9.68
CA PHE A 331 2.35 -5.14 9.61
C PHE A 331 2.78 -5.90 10.86
N CYS A 332 2.43 -5.41 12.05
CA CYS A 332 2.91 -5.96 13.32
C CYS A 332 2.23 -7.27 13.69
N THR A 333 0.94 -7.32 13.48
CA THR A 333 0.13 -8.47 13.88
C THR A 333 -0.01 -9.51 12.78
N GLY A 334 0.22 -9.11 11.53
CA GLY A 334 -0.02 -9.93 10.35
C GLY A 334 -1.50 -10.25 10.12
N LYS A 335 -2.40 -9.53 10.79
CA LYS A 335 -3.84 -9.68 10.55
C LYS A 335 -4.19 -9.23 9.15
N ILE A 336 -5.07 -9.98 8.50
CA ILE A 336 -5.60 -9.66 7.17
C ILE A 336 -7.12 -9.54 7.29
N TRP A 337 -7.66 -8.45 6.78
CA TRP A 337 -9.10 -8.23 6.73
C TRP A 337 -9.56 -7.97 5.30
N SER A 338 -10.82 -8.31 5.05
CA SER A 338 -11.59 -7.74 3.95
C SER A 338 -12.54 -6.69 4.50
N LEU A 339 -12.67 -5.57 3.81
CA LEU A 339 -13.59 -4.47 4.07
C LEU A 339 -14.55 -4.33 2.90
N ASN A 340 -15.85 -4.34 3.18
CA ASN A 340 -16.83 -3.94 2.18
C ASN A 340 -16.91 -2.39 2.17
N PRO A 341 -16.47 -1.73 1.10
CA PRO A 341 -16.37 -0.26 1.09
C PRO A 341 -17.74 0.46 1.00
N VAL A 342 -18.83 -0.29 0.81
CA VAL A 342 -20.18 0.27 0.72
C VAL A 342 -20.84 0.36 2.09
N ASN A 343 -20.66 -0.66 2.93
CA ASN A 343 -21.35 -0.75 4.23
C ASN A 343 -20.41 -0.79 5.45
N GLY A 344 -19.09 -0.74 5.24
CA GLY A 344 -18.09 -0.74 6.31
C GLY A 344 -17.90 -2.09 7.02
N VAL A 345 -18.54 -3.16 6.57
CA VAL A 345 -18.43 -4.48 7.22
C VAL A 345 -17.07 -5.09 6.93
N THR A 346 -16.38 -5.51 7.97
CA THR A 346 -15.09 -6.20 7.90
C THR A 346 -15.22 -7.67 8.26
N LYS A 347 -14.33 -8.49 7.67
CA LYS A 347 -14.17 -9.91 8.03
C LYS A 347 -12.68 -10.21 8.21
N ASP A 348 -12.30 -10.83 9.31
CA ASP A 348 -10.94 -11.34 9.54
C ASP A 348 -10.70 -12.58 8.68
N LEU A 349 -9.71 -12.52 7.82
CA LEU A 349 -9.29 -13.60 6.91
C LEU A 349 -7.98 -14.26 7.34
N THR A 350 -7.38 -13.81 8.44
CA THR A 350 -6.03 -14.19 8.88
C THR A 350 -5.84 -15.70 8.97
N THR A 351 -6.73 -16.38 9.70
CA THR A 351 -6.63 -17.83 9.89
C THR A 351 -6.80 -18.60 8.59
N GLN A 352 -7.66 -18.12 7.69
CA GLN A 352 -7.89 -18.76 6.39
C GLN A 352 -6.68 -18.66 5.47
N LEU A 353 -6.01 -17.48 5.46
CA LEU A 353 -4.90 -17.19 4.56
C LEU A 353 -3.54 -17.63 5.13
N LEU A 354 -3.34 -17.50 6.43
CA LEU A 354 -2.03 -17.73 7.06
C LEU A 354 -2.01 -18.92 8.04
N GLY A 355 -3.18 -19.50 8.36
CA GLY A 355 -3.27 -20.53 9.40
C GLY A 355 -2.85 -19.99 10.76
N SER A 356 -1.91 -20.67 11.42
CA SER A 356 -1.30 -20.23 12.69
C SER A 356 0.03 -19.47 12.50
N LYS A 357 0.44 -19.20 11.26
CA LYS A 357 1.70 -18.51 10.96
C LYS A 357 1.60 -17.05 11.39
N LYS A 358 2.61 -16.60 12.13
CA LYS A 358 2.82 -15.17 12.38
C LYS A 358 3.60 -14.59 11.21
N SER A 359 3.10 -13.52 10.62
CA SER A 359 3.68 -12.88 9.46
C SER A 359 3.75 -11.38 9.66
N MET A 360 4.81 -10.75 9.15
CA MET A 360 4.89 -9.31 8.97
C MET A 360 4.57 -9.01 7.50
N ILE A 361 3.35 -8.57 7.23
CA ILE A 361 2.91 -8.29 5.87
C ILE A 361 3.28 -6.87 5.51
N SER A 362 4.23 -6.71 4.59
CA SER A 362 4.72 -5.40 4.18
C SER A 362 3.84 -4.73 3.12
N SER A 363 3.15 -5.50 2.30
CA SER A 363 2.20 -5.01 1.31
C SER A 363 1.39 -6.14 0.67
N PHE A 364 0.56 -5.72 -0.28
CA PHE A 364 -0.08 -6.59 -1.27
C PHE A 364 0.40 -6.21 -2.68
N GLY A 365 0.06 -7.06 -3.64
CA GLY A 365 0.19 -6.77 -5.07
C GLY A 365 -0.99 -7.32 -5.84
N GLU A 366 -1.25 -6.74 -7.00
CA GLU A 366 -2.33 -7.14 -7.90
C GLU A 366 -1.76 -7.48 -9.27
N ASP A 367 -2.06 -8.68 -9.79
CA ASP A 367 -1.63 -9.07 -11.14
C ASP A 367 -2.54 -8.50 -12.23
N ILE A 368 -2.17 -8.72 -13.49
CA ILE A 368 -2.93 -8.19 -14.65
C ILE A 368 -4.38 -8.72 -14.72
N ASN A 369 -4.68 -9.83 -14.04
CA ASN A 369 -6.00 -10.44 -13.97
C ASN A 369 -6.80 -9.99 -12.73
N GLY A 370 -6.23 -9.13 -11.87
CA GLY A 370 -6.86 -8.69 -10.64
C GLY A 370 -6.73 -9.66 -9.47
N GLU A 371 -5.89 -10.70 -9.61
CA GLU A 371 -5.61 -11.64 -8.53
C GLU A 371 -4.59 -11.05 -7.56
N LEU A 372 -4.79 -11.28 -6.24
CA LEU A 372 -3.98 -10.63 -5.22
C LEU A 372 -2.87 -11.52 -4.68
N TYR A 373 -1.79 -10.83 -4.29
CA TYR A 373 -0.61 -11.42 -3.69
C TYR A 373 -0.30 -10.74 -2.36
N ILE A 374 0.22 -11.52 -1.42
CA ILE A 374 0.69 -11.08 -0.11
C ILE A 374 2.21 -11.03 -0.16
N VAL A 375 2.79 -9.92 0.25
CA VAL A 375 4.23 -9.70 0.38
C VAL A 375 4.59 -9.78 1.85
N GLU A 376 5.34 -10.80 2.23
CA GLU A 376 5.78 -11.00 3.60
C GLU A 376 7.22 -10.50 3.77
N PHE A 377 7.41 -9.58 4.71
CA PHE A 377 8.70 -8.90 4.96
C PHE A 377 9.86 -9.86 5.25
N SER A 378 9.56 -11.06 5.77
CA SER A 378 10.55 -12.11 6.03
C SER A 378 11.13 -12.76 4.76
N GLY A 379 10.55 -12.48 3.57
CA GLY A 379 11.11 -12.90 2.30
C GLY A 379 10.25 -13.79 1.42
N SER A 380 8.97 -13.95 1.73
CA SER A 380 8.06 -14.82 0.96
C SER A 380 6.98 -14.03 0.25
N ILE A 381 6.56 -14.53 -0.91
CA ILE A 381 5.46 -13.99 -1.70
C ILE A 381 4.41 -15.10 -1.87
N TYR A 382 3.17 -14.81 -1.51
CA TYR A 382 2.05 -15.74 -1.64
C TYR A 382 0.99 -15.18 -2.59
N LYS A 383 0.35 -16.05 -3.34
CA LYS A 383 -0.88 -15.73 -4.09
C LYS A 383 -2.09 -16.14 -3.27
N ILE A 384 -3.14 -15.32 -3.24
CA ILE A 384 -4.44 -15.70 -2.69
C ILE A 384 -5.17 -16.53 -3.74
N VAL A 385 -5.60 -17.74 -3.37
CA VAL A 385 -6.21 -18.73 -4.28
C VAL A 385 -7.46 -19.35 -3.65
N PRO A 386 -8.37 -19.95 -4.45
CA PRO A 386 -9.40 -20.84 -3.92
C PRO A 386 -8.77 -22.03 -3.18
N SER A 387 -9.37 -22.48 -2.07
CA SER A 387 -8.83 -23.58 -1.23
C SER A 387 -8.72 -24.95 -1.94
N ASN A 388 -9.26 -25.09 -3.14
CA ASN A 388 -9.27 -26.32 -3.90
C ASN A 388 -8.28 -26.31 -5.10
N GLU A 389 -7.42 -25.30 -5.20
CA GLU A 389 -6.35 -25.22 -6.21
C GLU A 389 -4.97 -25.61 -5.65
#